data_c33be16bcc92df678bd101072c7c40d6
#
_entry.id   c33be16bcc92df678bd101072c7c40d6
#
_cell.length_a   1.000
_cell.length_b   1.000
_cell.length_c   1.000
_cell.angle_alpha   90.00
_cell.angle_beta   90.00
_cell.angle_gamma   90.00
#
_symmetry.space_group_name_H-M   'P 1'
#
loop_
_entity.id
_entity.type
_entity.pdbx_description
1 polymer ?
#
loop_
_entity_poly.entity_id
_entity_poly.type
_entity_poly.pdbx_seq_one_letter_code
_entity_poly.pdbx_strand_id
1 'polypeptide(L)'
;MRRSVLLLMLVAAMFWLPVSPAAALARCLYISGTADALRKTKAVEDSLVALQDAITKWKTDNGVTGEVKQTAQKPEPHPYWRSTVAPDLFLPPDAVTDTTYTVCWKGVVSPVVCTSAAQVCW
;
A
#
# COMPACT_ATOMS: atom_id res chain seq x y z
N MET A 1 60.07 -12.00 16.30
CA MET A 1 59.10 -10.97 16.71
C MET A 1 58.47 -10.17 15.55
N ARG A 2 59.15 -9.98 14.44
CA ARG A 2 58.57 -9.23 13.30
C ARG A 2 57.45 -9.97 12.53
N ARG A 3 57.38 -11.29 12.60
CA ARG A 3 56.35 -12.09 11.89
C ARG A 3 55.00 -12.15 12.59
N SER A 4 54.96 -11.96 13.91
CA SER A 4 53.71 -12.00 14.68
C SER A 4 52.88 -10.69 14.57
N VAL A 5 53.55 -9.57 14.34
CA VAL A 5 52.88 -8.27 14.18
C VAL A 5 52.16 -8.17 12.82
N LEU A 6 52.71 -8.81 11.79
CA LEU A 6 52.08 -8.80 10.46
C LEU A 6 50.79 -9.65 10.40
N LEU A 7 50.73 -10.74 11.18
CA LEU A 7 49.52 -11.57 11.24
C LEU A 7 48.37 -10.90 11.97
N LEU A 8 48.68 -10.08 13.00
CA LEU A 8 47.67 -9.32 13.75
C LEU A 8 47.07 -8.19 12.91
N MET A 9 47.85 -7.58 12.01
CA MET A 9 47.33 -6.53 11.12
C MET A 9 46.40 -7.08 10.01
N LEU A 10 46.62 -8.29 9.57
CA LEU A 10 45.78 -8.95 8.55
C LEU A 10 44.41 -9.38 9.10
N VAL A 11 44.32 -9.75 10.37
CA VAL A 11 43.06 -10.13 11.01
C VAL A 11 42.19 -8.92 11.29
N ALA A 12 42.80 -7.75 11.59
CA ALA A 12 42.05 -6.51 11.83
C ALA A 12 41.41 -5.94 10.56
N ALA A 13 41.97 -6.21 9.38
CA ALA A 13 41.45 -5.70 8.11
C ALA A 13 40.17 -6.46 7.61
N MET A 14 39.92 -7.65 8.14
CA MET A 14 38.74 -8.45 7.72
C MET A 14 37.43 -8.03 8.44
N PHE A 15 37.48 -7.23 9.51
CA PHE A 15 36.33 -6.80 10.26
C PHE A 15 35.70 -5.48 9.78
N TRP A 16 36.26 -4.84 8.78
CA TRP A 16 35.80 -3.56 8.24
C TRP A 16 35.19 -3.70 6.83
N LEU A 17 34.51 -4.80 6.58
CA LEU A 17 33.61 -4.82 5.42
C LEU A 17 32.42 -3.92 5.78
N PRO A 18 32.17 -2.82 5.03
CA PRO A 18 30.97 -2.04 5.24
C PRO A 18 29.80 -2.97 4.98
N VAL A 19 29.05 -3.27 6.05
CA VAL A 19 27.74 -3.91 5.89
C VAL A 19 26.93 -2.94 5.05
N SER A 20 26.78 -3.27 3.76
CA SER A 20 26.02 -2.45 2.84
C SER A 20 24.58 -2.35 3.37
N PRO A 21 24.02 -1.14 3.62
CA PRO A 21 22.64 -1.00 4.06
C PRO A 21 21.61 -1.38 2.97
N ALA A 22 22.07 -1.86 1.82
CA ALA A 22 21.24 -2.16 0.65
C ALA A 22 20.36 -3.43 0.76
N ALA A 23 20.36 -4.12 1.91
CA ALA A 23 19.57 -5.35 2.08
C ALA A 23 18.17 -5.12 2.69
N ALA A 24 17.72 -3.89 2.91
CA ALA A 24 16.33 -3.61 3.24
C ALA A 24 15.51 -3.71 1.96
N LEU A 25 15.06 -4.92 1.60
CA LEU A 25 14.03 -5.11 0.59
C LEU A 25 12.81 -4.31 1.04
N ALA A 26 12.38 -3.33 0.23
CA ALA A 26 11.17 -2.58 0.47
C ALA A 26 10.00 -3.57 0.61
N ARG A 27 9.33 -3.53 1.74
CA ARG A 27 8.11 -4.29 1.96
C ARG A 27 6.95 -3.49 1.43
N CYS A 28 6.07 -4.13 0.71
CA CYS A 28 4.87 -3.50 0.18
C CYS A 28 3.62 -4.28 0.55
N LEU A 29 2.55 -3.56 0.82
CA LEU A 29 1.25 -4.12 1.18
C LEU A 29 0.15 -3.39 0.41
N TYR A 30 -0.82 -4.15 -0.08
CA TYR A 30 -2.05 -3.61 -0.62
C TYR A 30 -3.01 -3.24 0.51
N ILE A 31 -3.52 -2.02 0.49
CA ILE A 31 -4.53 -1.53 1.44
C ILE A 31 -5.66 -0.89 0.65
N SER A 32 -6.90 -1.12 1.07
CA SER A 32 -8.08 -0.53 0.46
C SER A 32 -9.06 -0.01 1.51
N GLY A 33 -9.86 0.97 1.10
CA GLY A 33 -10.99 1.48 1.86
C GLY A 33 -12.22 1.54 0.98
N THR A 34 -13.37 1.16 1.52
CA THR A 34 -14.65 1.15 0.81
C THR A 34 -15.66 2.02 1.53
N ALA A 35 -16.43 2.78 0.77
CA ALA A 35 -17.53 3.58 1.29
C ALA A 35 -18.68 3.61 0.28
N ASP A 36 -19.86 3.88 0.80
CA ASP A 36 -21.09 4.03 0.03
C ASP A 36 -21.74 5.38 0.29
N ALA A 37 -22.42 5.91 -0.72
CA ALA A 37 -23.17 7.16 -0.61
C ALA A 37 -24.26 7.26 -1.69
N LEU A 38 -25.12 8.24 -1.56
CA LEU A 38 -26.15 8.54 -2.55
C LEU A 38 -25.56 9.13 -3.85
N ARG A 39 -24.41 9.81 -3.74
CA ARG A 39 -23.73 10.46 -4.86
C ARG A 39 -22.33 9.89 -5.03
N LYS A 40 -21.90 9.74 -6.30
CA LYS A 40 -20.56 9.24 -6.63
C LYS A 40 -19.45 10.09 -6.01
N THR A 41 -19.55 11.41 -6.09
CA THR A 41 -18.54 12.32 -5.49
C THR A 41 -18.35 12.09 -4.00
N LYS A 42 -19.45 11.95 -3.27
CA LYS A 42 -19.40 11.69 -1.83
C LYS A 42 -18.83 10.28 -1.52
N ALA A 43 -19.22 9.28 -2.28
CA ALA A 43 -18.69 7.92 -2.12
C ALA A 43 -17.19 7.86 -2.40
N VAL A 44 -16.70 8.61 -3.39
CA VAL A 44 -15.26 8.74 -3.68
C VAL A 44 -14.53 9.37 -2.49
N GLU A 45 -15.00 10.52 -2.00
CA GLU A 45 -14.39 11.19 -0.85
C GLU A 45 -14.36 10.29 0.38
N ASP A 46 -15.46 9.64 0.72
CA ASP A 46 -15.55 8.77 1.88
C ASP A 46 -14.67 7.52 1.74
N SER A 47 -14.52 6.98 0.53
CA SER A 47 -13.62 5.86 0.27
C SER A 47 -12.15 6.26 0.41
N LEU A 48 -11.77 7.48 0.04
CA LEU A 48 -10.43 8.02 0.25
C LEU A 48 -10.13 8.20 1.75
N VAL A 49 -11.08 8.71 2.51
CA VAL A 49 -10.96 8.81 3.98
C VAL A 49 -10.82 7.42 4.59
N ALA A 50 -11.63 6.46 4.19
CA ALA A 50 -11.56 5.08 4.66
C ALA A 50 -10.21 4.44 4.34
N LEU A 51 -9.63 4.71 3.16
CA LEU A 51 -8.29 4.24 2.80
C LEU A 51 -7.21 4.84 3.73
N GLN A 52 -7.24 6.16 3.97
CA GLN A 52 -6.26 6.81 4.83
C GLN A 52 -6.39 6.34 6.28
N ASP A 53 -7.59 6.14 6.77
CA ASP A 53 -7.83 5.57 8.11
C ASP A 53 -7.28 4.13 8.19
N ALA A 54 -7.48 3.32 7.17
CA ALA A 54 -6.94 1.96 7.11
C ALA A 54 -5.40 1.95 7.10
N ILE A 55 -4.77 2.86 6.36
CA ILE A 55 -3.30 3.02 6.34
C ILE A 55 -2.79 3.45 7.72
N THR A 56 -3.43 4.44 8.33
CA THR A 56 -3.06 4.95 9.66
C THR A 56 -3.19 3.85 10.72
N LYS A 57 -4.30 3.11 10.69
CA LYS A 57 -4.52 1.98 11.61
C LYS A 57 -3.46 0.90 11.42
N TRP A 58 -3.17 0.54 10.18
CA TRP A 58 -2.14 -0.46 9.87
C TRP A 58 -0.76 -0.01 10.37
N LYS A 59 -0.37 1.25 10.16
CA LYS A 59 0.88 1.81 10.68
C LYS A 59 0.97 1.68 12.20
N THR A 60 -0.10 2.04 12.90
CA THR A 60 -0.17 1.96 14.37
C THR A 60 -0.10 0.50 14.84
N ASP A 61 -0.88 -0.39 14.25
CA ASP A 61 -0.95 -1.81 14.63
C ASP A 61 0.39 -2.54 14.40
N ASN A 62 1.19 -2.08 13.43
CA ASN A 62 2.49 -2.69 13.06
C ASN A 62 3.72 -1.89 13.54
N GLY A 63 3.51 -0.82 14.31
CA GLY A 63 4.60 -0.02 14.87
C GLY A 63 5.43 0.72 13.81
N VAL A 64 4.86 1.02 12.64
CA VAL A 64 5.53 1.76 11.58
C VAL A 64 5.45 3.24 11.88
N THR A 65 6.58 3.86 12.25
CA THR A 65 6.67 5.27 12.65
C THR A 65 7.22 6.19 11.57
N GLY A 66 7.88 5.61 10.55
CA GLY A 66 8.46 6.37 9.44
C GLY A 66 7.44 6.70 8.36
N GLU A 67 7.88 7.49 7.40
CA GLU A 67 7.09 7.73 6.19
C GLU A 67 7.00 6.45 5.34
N VAL A 68 5.84 6.26 4.74
CA VAL A 68 5.57 5.17 3.81
C VAL A 68 5.35 5.74 2.42
N LYS A 69 5.83 5.04 1.40
CA LYS A 69 5.56 5.38 0.01
C LYS A 69 4.21 4.78 -0.39
N GLN A 70 3.28 5.64 -0.76
CA GLN A 70 1.95 5.26 -1.25
C GLN A 70 1.89 5.45 -2.75
N THR A 71 1.50 4.40 -3.47
CA THR A 71 1.28 4.42 -4.93
C THR A 71 -0.09 3.88 -5.27
N ALA A 72 -0.71 4.42 -6.32
CA ALA A 72 -2.00 3.96 -6.79
C ALA A 72 -1.94 2.48 -7.18
N GLN A 73 -2.90 1.71 -6.68
CA GLN A 73 -3.06 0.31 -7.00
C GLN A 73 -4.53 0.05 -7.32
N LYS A 74 -4.79 -0.52 -8.50
CA LYS A 74 -6.16 -0.87 -8.87
C LYS A 74 -6.76 -1.81 -7.83
N PRO A 75 -7.97 -1.50 -7.29
CA PRO A 75 -8.63 -2.37 -6.33
C PRO A 75 -8.81 -3.78 -6.90
N GLU A 76 -8.45 -4.78 -6.11
CA GLU A 76 -8.73 -6.16 -6.46
C GLU A 76 -10.24 -6.40 -6.35
N PRO A 77 -10.88 -6.96 -7.38
CA PRO A 77 -12.28 -7.30 -7.28
C PRO A 77 -12.45 -8.37 -6.20
N HIS A 78 -13.32 -8.09 -5.24
CA HIS A 78 -13.66 -9.07 -4.22
C HIS A 78 -14.12 -10.37 -4.89
N PRO A 79 -13.71 -11.56 -4.42
CA PRO A 79 -14.09 -12.83 -5.04
C PRO A 79 -15.60 -12.99 -5.26
N TYR A 80 -16.38 -12.43 -4.35
CA TYR A 80 -17.84 -12.39 -4.45
C TYR A 80 -18.36 -11.58 -5.65
N TRP A 81 -17.62 -10.56 -6.08
CA TRP A 81 -18.00 -9.66 -7.17
C TRP A 81 -17.70 -10.22 -8.55
N ARG A 82 -16.71 -11.11 -8.67
CA ARG A 82 -16.32 -11.72 -9.96
C ARG A 82 -17.43 -12.54 -10.59
N SER A 83 -18.34 -13.08 -9.78
CA SER A 83 -19.39 -13.98 -10.24
C SER A 83 -20.76 -13.34 -10.40
N THR A 84 -20.98 -12.13 -9.86
CA THR A 84 -22.32 -11.54 -9.73
C THR A 84 -22.46 -10.16 -10.34
N VAL A 85 -21.34 -9.47 -10.65
CA VAL A 85 -21.39 -8.11 -11.15
C VAL A 85 -21.20 -8.10 -12.65
N ALA A 86 -22.25 -7.70 -13.37
CA ALA A 86 -22.16 -7.39 -14.79
C ALA A 86 -21.25 -6.16 -15.00
N PRO A 87 -20.47 -6.10 -16.11
CA PRO A 87 -19.60 -4.95 -16.42
C PRO A 87 -20.32 -3.59 -16.39
N ASP A 88 -21.60 -3.60 -16.70
CA ASP A 88 -22.46 -2.40 -16.74
C ASP A 88 -22.73 -1.76 -15.36
N LEU A 89 -22.37 -2.43 -14.27
CA LEU A 89 -22.51 -1.91 -12.92
C LEU A 89 -21.35 -1.02 -12.48
N PHE A 90 -20.24 -1.05 -13.21
CA PHE A 90 -19.14 -0.12 -12.98
C PHE A 90 -19.50 1.28 -13.48
N LEU A 91 -19.21 2.28 -12.67
CA LEU A 91 -19.45 3.68 -13.00
C LEU A 91 -18.15 4.32 -13.49
N PRO A 92 -17.96 4.48 -14.81
CA PRO A 92 -16.81 5.16 -15.35
C PRO A 92 -16.91 6.70 -15.16
N PRO A 93 -15.80 7.46 -15.20
CA PRO A 93 -14.43 6.97 -15.23
C PRO A 93 -13.93 6.61 -13.81
N ASP A 94 -12.90 5.74 -13.77
CA ASP A 94 -12.16 5.51 -12.53
C ASP A 94 -11.43 6.81 -12.13
N ALA A 95 -11.33 7.08 -10.84
CA ALA A 95 -10.54 8.20 -10.32
C ALA A 95 -9.14 7.70 -9.95
N VAL A 96 -8.14 8.15 -10.68
CA VAL A 96 -6.75 7.73 -10.49
C VAL A 96 -5.88 8.94 -10.20
N THR A 97 -5.12 8.85 -9.12
CA THR A 97 -4.05 9.80 -8.77
C THR A 97 -2.72 9.05 -8.65
N ASP A 98 -1.64 9.74 -8.34
CA ASP A 98 -0.33 9.10 -8.14
C ASP A 98 -0.34 8.15 -6.92
N THR A 99 -1.19 8.43 -5.95
CA THR A 99 -1.21 7.74 -4.65
C THR A 99 -2.43 6.84 -4.45
N THR A 100 -3.49 7.00 -5.22
CA THR A 100 -4.74 6.26 -5.04
C THR A 100 -5.41 5.90 -6.34
N TYR A 101 -6.08 4.76 -6.36
CA TYR A 101 -6.92 4.31 -7.45
C TYR A 101 -8.32 4.01 -6.91
N THR A 102 -9.34 4.68 -7.43
CA THR A 102 -10.72 4.53 -6.96
C THR A 102 -11.61 4.00 -8.08
N VAL A 103 -12.34 2.94 -7.80
CA VAL A 103 -13.34 2.34 -8.67
C VAL A 103 -14.70 2.44 -7.98
N CYS A 104 -15.72 2.82 -8.72
CA CYS A 104 -17.09 2.92 -8.23
C CYS A 104 -18.02 2.00 -9.04
N TRP A 105 -19.05 1.50 -8.37
CA TRP A 105 -20.12 0.71 -8.97
C TRP A 105 -21.46 0.99 -8.31
N LYS A 106 -22.54 0.57 -8.95
CA LYS A 106 -23.88 0.65 -8.34
C LYS A 106 -24.01 -0.43 -7.28
N GLY A 107 -24.40 -0.01 -6.07
CA GLY A 107 -24.72 -0.91 -4.99
C GLY A 107 -26.11 -1.53 -5.12
N VAL A 108 -26.31 -2.65 -4.48
CA VAL A 108 -27.65 -3.31 -4.41
C VAL A 108 -28.57 -2.58 -3.43
N VAL A 109 -28.01 -2.08 -2.34
CA VAL A 109 -28.73 -1.38 -1.25
C VAL A 109 -28.42 0.11 -1.27
N SER A 110 -27.17 0.48 -1.49
CA SER A 110 -26.72 1.87 -1.62
C SER A 110 -26.56 2.24 -3.09
N PRO A 111 -26.91 3.48 -3.51
CA PRO A 111 -26.85 3.86 -4.92
C PRO A 111 -25.45 3.79 -5.54
N VAL A 112 -24.43 4.15 -4.78
CA VAL A 112 -23.03 4.13 -5.24
C VAL A 112 -22.12 3.59 -4.14
N VAL A 113 -21.27 2.65 -4.52
CA VAL A 113 -20.19 2.11 -3.68
C VAL A 113 -18.86 2.37 -4.37
N CYS A 114 -17.90 2.94 -3.65
CA CYS A 114 -16.55 3.17 -4.15
C CYS A 114 -15.51 2.46 -3.29
N THR A 115 -14.49 1.93 -3.93
CA THR A 115 -13.29 1.41 -3.27
C THR A 115 -12.07 2.16 -3.77
N SER A 116 -11.34 2.72 -2.84
CA SER A 116 -10.02 3.33 -3.08
C SER A 116 -8.94 2.41 -2.58
N ALA A 117 -7.89 2.22 -3.35
CA ALA A 117 -6.80 1.33 -3.00
C ALA A 117 -5.44 1.94 -3.32
N ALA A 118 -4.45 1.49 -2.58
CA ALA A 118 -3.07 1.86 -2.75
C ALA A 118 -2.14 0.71 -2.36
N GLN A 119 -0.94 0.75 -2.91
CA GLN A 119 0.18 -0.04 -2.42
C GLN A 119 1.00 0.84 -1.49
N VAL A 120 1.26 0.37 -0.30
CA VAL A 120 2.06 1.04 0.73
C VAL A 120 3.36 0.28 0.92
N CYS A 121 4.50 0.96 0.73
CA CYS A 121 5.84 0.38 0.87
C CYS A 121 6.60 1.10 1.99
N TRP A 122 7.37 0.32 2.77
CA TRP A 122 8.18 0.83 3.90
C TRP A 122 9.49 0.09 4.09
#